data_6aad61d7d2b5726c5e6e780ebc9aad00
#
_entry.id   6aad61d7d2b5726c5e6e780ebc9aad00
#
_cell.length_a   1.000
_cell.length_b   1.000
_cell.length_c   1.000
_cell.angle_alpha   90.00
_cell.angle_beta   90.00
_cell.angle_gamma   90.00
#
_symmetry.space_group_name_H-M   'P 1'
#
loop_
_entity.id
_entity.type
_entity.pdbx_description
1 polymer ?
#
loop_
_entity_poly.entity_id
_entity_poly.type
_entity_poly.pdbx_seq_one_letter_code
_entity_poly.pdbx_strand_id
1 'polypeptide(L)'
;MHSVLIVGNVTKDVYLRLDNRLNHFEKDQNDVDWLDIAFNNSKHNFYSRVPIYGGASISLEILSRFGIKAEISGAPATFTEGQFIAKETKTSYRYILCKDEHISYLTPSEVPTTTWQPAETIPDWIYIDNSARLTPQLVEQILTYVNLSGYRSKIAFFISKHTNEHAGHIRALIEAASLIITDTNVDIKKTPVVKITPKYIIFKDERVAWNIDQKKDIMTKLTANQTIAASMFGALILNRKPASALLIARANVAHSRLSNSRNLETLDRMIIDDYYRIEKTNNQKEAYMTELEMNAKALMTPGKGILAADESGGSIHKKFESMNIPDDEQHRRDYRNLFFTTPDLEKYVSGVILFDETARQTADNGKNFIEFLKDRGVISGIKVDQGLVNFENSDEKYTQGLEGLPERLAEYYQMGARFAKWRAAFELTDHSPSDMAIQKNCEILAQYALDCQNADIVPIVEPELVYDGDYTIEQNVETTTKILKTLFVELAKKNIALEGCILKCNMVLAGKKQAVQSTPEEVGRATAQVLRACVPDNLAGVVFLSGGQSVTQATENLQAITNEGPFPWGPTFSYARALQDPALQAWQGNNNNADAAREGFKARLIANCEALRKH
;
A
#
# COMPACT_ATOMS: atom_id res chain seq x y z
N MET A 1 28.56 16.64 11.21
CA MET A 1 27.35 17.30 10.70
C MET A 1 27.57 17.42 9.20
N HIS A 2 26.66 16.89 8.38
CA HIS A 2 26.84 16.94 6.92
C HIS A 2 26.58 18.35 6.41
N SER A 3 27.38 18.79 5.43
CA SER A 3 27.22 20.05 4.72
C SER A 3 26.87 19.81 3.25
N VAL A 4 25.95 20.60 2.72
CA VAL A 4 25.40 20.44 1.38
C VAL A 4 25.39 21.76 0.64
N LEU A 5 25.96 21.78 -0.56
CA LEU A 5 25.83 22.89 -1.51
C LEU A 5 24.73 22.54 -2.52
N ILE A 6 23.66 23.32 -2.59
CA ILE A 6 22.57 23.14 -3.51
C ILE A 6 22.80 23.93 -4.78
N VAL A 7 22.79 23.26 -5.93
CA VAL A 7 22.85 23.90 -7.25
C VAL A 7 21.43 23.90 -7.85
N GLY A 8 20.86 25.08 -7.98
CA GLY A 8 19.50 25.25 -8.51
C GLY A 8 19.06 26.71 -8.51
N ASN A 9 17.94 26.98 -9.14
CA ASN A 9 17.38 28.32 -9.23
C ASN A 9 16.35 28.56 -8.13
N VAL A 10 16.40 29.71 -7.49
CA VAL A 10 15.35 30.20 -6.60
C VAL A 10 14.29 30.87 -7.46
N THR A 11 13.05 30.42 -7.35
CA THR A 11 11.91 31.00 -8.08
C THR A 11 10.89 31.57 -7.10
N LYS A 12 10.22 32.64 -7.49
CA LYS A 12 8.99 33.10 -6.86
C LYS A 12 7.83 32.65 -7.72
N ASP A 13 7.04 31.70 -7.24
CA ASP A 13 5.90 31.17 -7.97
C ASP A 13 4.66 32.04 -7.69
N VAL A 14 4.14 32.71 -8.72
CA VAL A 14 2.93 33.52 -8.65
C VAL A 14 1.79 32.74 -9.28
N TYR A 15 0.80 32.38 -8.48
CA TYR A 15 -0.36 31.62 -8.93
C TYR A 15 -1.49 32.57 -9.33
N LEU A 16 -1.93 32.45 -10.57
CA LEU A 16 -3.05 33.21 -11.11
C LEU A 16 -4.19 32.23 -11.44
N ARG A 17 -5.33 32.41 -10.81
CA ARG A 17 -6.55 31.68 -11.15
C ARG A 17 -7.38 32.51 -12.11
N LEU A 18 -7.64 31.97 -13.29
CA LEU A 18 -8.49 32.62 -14.28
C LEU A 18 -9.96 32.27 -14.00
N ASP A 19 -10.81 33.28 -13.91
CA ASP A 19 -12.28 33.10 -13.86
C ASP A 19 -12.79 32.62 -15.23
N ASN A 20 -13.84 31.80 -15.24
CA ASN A 20 -14.40 31.09 -16.42
C ASN A 20 -14.88 31.98 -17.61
N ARG A 21 -14.59 33.26 -17.59
CA ARG A 21 -15.08 34.23 -18.62
C ARG A 21 -14.11 34.52 -19.77
N LEU A 22 -12.90 33.96 -19.75
CA LEU A 22 -11.91 34.12 -20.83
C LEU A 22 -11.92 32.91 -21.76
N ASN A 23 -12.70 32.96 -22.83
CA ASN A 23 -12.91 31.79 -23.70
C ASN A 23 -11.87 31.59 -24.81
N HIS A 24 -10.94 32.51 -25.05
CA HIS A 24 -9.88 32.35 -26.07
C HIS A 24 -8.57 32.96 -25.61
N PHE A 25 -7.56 32.10 -25.42
CA PHE A 25 -6.15 32.46 -25.43
C PHE A 25 -5.49 31.77 -26.62
N GLU A 26 -5.23 32.51 -27.68
CA GLU A 26 -4.30 32.07 -28.73
C GLU A 26 -2.87 32.34 -28.27
N LYS A 27 -2.00 31.37 -28.44
CA LYS A 27 -0.55 31.50 -28.18
C LYS A 27 0.04 32.46 -29.18
N ASP A 28 0.38 33.68 -28.79
CA ASP A 28 1.25 34.54 -29.56
C ASP A 28 2.63 34.67 -28.86
N GLN A 29 3.68 34.86 -29.65
CA GLN A 29 5.08 34.62 -29.26
C GLN A 29 5.74 35.70 -28.38
N ASN A 30 5.01 36.69 -27.85
CA ASN A 30 5.56 37.79 -27.02
C ASN A 30 4.85 37.84 -25.65
N ASP A 31 5.21 36.93 -24.77
CA ASP A 31 4.50 36.66 -23.50
C ASP A 31 4.59 37.77 -22.44
N VAL A 32 5.53 38.72 -22.52
CA VAL A 32 5.74 39.72 -21.46
C VAL A 32 4.79 40.91 -21.58
N ASP A 33 4.47 41.34 -22.78
CA ASP A 33 3.54 42.48 -23.03
C ASP A 33 2.10 42.15 -22.65
N TRP A 34 1.75 40.87 -22.66
CA TRP A 34 0.41 40.37 -22.32
C TRP A 34 0.08 40.46 -20.84
N LEU A 35 1.05 40.21 -19.98
CA LEU A 35 0.88 40.32 -18.54
C LEU A 35 0.67 41.79 -18.13
N ASP A 36 1.38 42.72 -18.71
CA ASP A 36 1.17 44.16 -18.49
C ASP A 36 -0.17 44.63 -18.99
N ILE A 37 -0.64 44.14 -20.15
CA ILE A 37 -1.95 44.44 -20.69
C ILE A 37 -3.08 43.81 -19.86
N ALA A 38 -2.91 42.58 -19.39
CA ALA A 38 -3.88 41.91 -18.54
C ALA A 38 -3.99 42.55 -17.14
N PHE A 39 -2.86 43.01 -16.56
CA PHE A 39 -2.87 43.73 -15.28
C PHE A 39 -3.40 45.15 -15.38
N ASN A 40 -3.16 45.87 -16.50
CA ASN A 40 -3.54 47.27 -16.63
C ASN A 40 -4.94 47.48 -17.21
N ASN A 41 -5.52 46.54 -17.95
CA ASN A 41 -6.80 46.71 -18.66
C ASN A 41 -7.97 45.89 -18.10
N SER A 42 -7.82 45.06 -17.09
CA SER A 42 -8.92 44.21 -16.64
C SER A 42 -9.56 44.70 -15.36
N LYS A 43 -10.85 44.98 -15.41
CA LYS A 43 -11.76 44.99 -14.24
C LYS A 43 -12.03 43.56 -13.71
N HIS A 44 -11.10 42.61 -13.91
CA HIS A 44 -11.28 41.22 -13.56
C HIS A 44 -10.52 40.94 -12.25
N ASN A 45 -11.19 40.31 -11.30
CA ASN A 45 -10.65 39.92 -10.01
C ASN A 45 -9.60 38.82 -10.21
N PHE A 46 -8.32 39.19 -10.23
CA PHE A 46 -7.23 38.26 -10.08
C PHE A 46 -7.03 38.02 -8.58
N TYR A 47 -7.17 36.78 -8.15
CA TYR A 47 -6.76 36.39 -6.81
C TYR A 47 -5.27 36.07 -6.85
N SER A 48 -4.40 37.05 -6.55
CA SER A 48 -2.99 36.75 -6.28
C SER A 48 -2.89 36.16 -4.86
N ARG A 49 -2.38 34.96 -4.75
CA ARG A 49 -1.87 34.48 -3.46
C ARG A 49 -0.46 35.03 -3.26
N VAL A 50 -0.06 35.19 -1.98
CA VAL A 50 1.30 35.56 -1.60
C VAL A 50 2.29 34.69 -2.38
N PRO A 51 3.33 35.26 -3.01
CA PRO A 51 4.33 34.50 -3.74
C PRO A 51 4.96 33.45 -2.81
N ILE A 52 5.03 32.21 -3.28
CA ILE A 52 5.67 31.11 -2.55
C ILE A 52 7.00 30.85 -3.23
N TYR A 53 8.07 30.74 -2.44
CA TYR A 53 9.36 30.38 -2.97
C TYR A 53 9.37 28.94 -3.48
N GLY A 54 9.82 28.72 -4.72
CA GLY A 54 9.93 27.42 -5.39
C GLY A 54 11.37 27.09 -5.78
N GLY A 55 11.55 26.02 -6.54
CA GLY A 55 12.87 25.58 -6.99
C GLY A 55 13.78 25.15 -5.85
N ALA A 56 15.07 25.51 -5.93
CA ALA A 56 16.09 25.13 -4.96
C ALA A 56 15.80 25.57 -3.51
N SER A 57 14.92 26.55 -3.31
CA SER A 57 14.52 26.97 -1.97
C SER A 57 13.72 25.89 -1.23
N ILE A 58 12.95 25.06 -1.93
CA ILE A 58 12.25 23.91 -1.35
C ILE A 58 13.24 22.90 -0.81
N SER A 59 14.29 22.61 -1.58
CA SER A 59 15.35 21.70 -1.18
C SER A 59 16.13 22.23 0.02
N LEU A 60 16.43 23.54 0.04
CA LEU A 60 17.09 24.20 1.18
C LEU A 60 16.25 24.10 2.45
N GLU A 61 14.96 24.40 2.37
CA GLU A 61 14.04 24.32 3.50
C GLU A 61 13.99 22.92 4.09
N ILE A 62 13.79 21.90 3.24
CA ILE A 62 13.69 20.51 3.67
C ILE A 62 14.99 20.02 4.30
N LEU A 63 16.14 20.27 3.67
CA LEU A 63 17.44 19.85 4.22
C LEU A 63 17.74 20.53 5.55
N SER A 64 17.41 21.82 5.68
CA SER A 64 17.57 22.57 6.93
C SER A 64 16.72 21.98 8.06
N ARG A 65 15.50 21.51 7.78
CA ARG A 65 14.63 20.82 8.73
C ARG A 65 15.20 19.49 9.23
N PHE A 66 16.05 18.82 8.42
CA PHE A 66 16.82 17.64 8.84
C PHE A 66 18.07 18.00 9.68
N GLY A 67 18.29 19.26 10.00
CA GLY A 67 19.51 19.71 10.70
C GLY A 67 20.76 19.64 9.83
N ILE A 68 20.62 19.56 8.51
CA ILE A 68 21.72 19.54 7.55
C ILE A 68 22.09 20.99 7.23
N LYS A 69 23.37 21.34 7.37
CA LYS A 69 23.87 22.64 6.93
C LYS A 69 23.82 22.69 5.41
N ALA A 70 22.91 23.47 4.83
CA ALA A 70 22.73 23.59 3.40
C ALA A 70 22.77 25.07 2.97
N GLU A 71 23.34 25.32 1.78
CA GLU A 71 23.36 26.63 1.15
C GLU A 71 23.14 26.52 -0.36
N ILE A 72 22.61 27.57 -1.01
CA ILE A 72 22.37 27.58 -2.45
C ILE A 72 23.54 28.28 -3.14
N SER A 73 24.13 27.60 -4.13
CA SER A 73 25.24 28.17 -4.94
C SER A 73 24.80 29.44 -5.67
N GLY A 74 25.55 30.53 -5.50
CA GLY A 74 25.30 31.79 -6.19
C GLY A 74 24.10 32.60 -5.70
N ALA A 75 23.38 32.13 -4.66
CA ALA A 75 22.28 32.86 -4.06
C ALA A 75 22.40 32.80 -2.53
N PRO A 76 22.85 33.90 -1.88
CA PRO A 76 22.88 33.93 -0.42
C PRO A 76 21.46 33.92 0.12
N ALA A 77 21.01 32.73 0.54
CA ALA A 77 19.74 32.53 1.14
C ALA A 77 19.90 31.65 2.39
N THR A 78 19.23 32.01 3.45
CA THR A 78 19.20 31.23 4.69
C THR A 78 17.76 30.94 5.08
N PHE A 79 17.54 29.78 5.66
CA PHE A 79 16.28 29.43 6.29
C PHE A 79 16.48 29.50 7.81
N THR A 80 15.83 30.46 8.46
CA THR A 80 15.87 30.65 9.91
C THR A 80 14.45 30.87 10.44
N GLU A 81 14.11 30.22 11.55
CA GLU A 81 12.84 30.39 12.26
C GLU A 81 11.58 30.20 11.41
N GLY A 82 11.58 29.22 10.46
CA GLY A 82 10.42 28.96 9.60
C GLY A 82 10.24 29.96 8.45
N GLN A 83 11.17 30.90 8.25
CA GLN A 83 11.12 31.88 7.18
C GLN A 83 12.33 31.77 6.23
N PHE A 84 12.06 31.85 4.94
CA PHE A 84 13.08 31.93 3.91
C PHE A 84 13.55 33.40 3.75
N ILE A 85 14.82 33.68 4.05
CA ILE A 85 15.39 34.99 3.92
C ILE A 85 16.37 34.97 2.75
N ALA A 86 15.99 35.56 1.61
CA ALA A 86 16.90 35.78 0.48
C ALA A 86 17.53 37.17 0.62
N LYS A 87 18.87 37.26 0.69
CA LYS A 87 19.58 38.52 0.53
C LYS A 87 19.64 38.85 -0.95
N GLU A 88 19.01 39.96 -1.36
CA GLU A 88 19.01 40.57 -2.71
C GLU A 88 19.53 39.68 -3.84
N THR A 89 18.70 38.79 -4.34
CA THR A 89 19.03 37.92 -5.48
C THR A 89 18.13 38.30 -6.65
N LYS A 90 18.64 38.18 -7.87
CA LYS A 90 17.81 38.18 -9.08
C LYS A 90 16.92 36.94 -9.03
N THR A 91 15.78 37.06 -8.34
CA THR A 91 14.75 36.01 -8.30
C THR A 91 13.96 36.03 -9.61
N SER A 92 13.89 34.91 -10.30
CA SER A 92 12.97 34.79 -11.44
C SER A 92 11.55 34.55 -10.93
N TYR A 93 10.61 35.26 -11.51
CA TYR A 93 9.19 34.99 -11.28
C TYR A 93 8.72 33.93 -12.25
N ARG A 94 8.02 32.92 -11.73
CA ARG A 94 7.33 31.93 -12.54
C ARG A 94 5.83 32.14 -12.32
N TYR A 95 5.11 32.49 -13.39
CA TYR A 95 3.67 32.65 -13.34
C TYR A 95 2.99 31.33 -13.69
N ILE A 96 2.10 30.89 -12.86
CA ILE A 96 1.38 29.63 -13.01
C ILE A 96 -0.08 29.96 -13.21
N LEU A 97 -0.53 29.76 -14.44
CA LEU A 97 -1.93 29.96 -14.82
C LEU A 97 -2.71 28.67 -14.62
N CYS A 98 -3.75 28.72 -13.82
CA CYS A 98 -4.62 27.61 -13.53
C CYS A 98 -6.02 27.88 -14.09
N LYS A 99 -6.46 27.09 -15.08
CA LYS A 99 -7.83 27.07 -15.57
C LYS A 99 -8.35 25.64 -15.52
N ASP A 100 -9.36 25.40 -14.72
CA ASP A 100 -9.93 24.07 -14.47
C ASP A 100 -8.84 23.04 -14.09
N GLU A 101 -8.65 21.98 -14.85
CA GLU A 101 -7.60 20.97 -14.67
C GLU A 101 -6.31 21.26 -15.46
N HIS A 102 -6.27 22.34 -16.23
CA HIS A 102 -5.14 22.71 -17.09
C HIS A 102 -4.24 23.71 -16.41
N ILE A 103 -2.94 23.41 -16.44
CA ILE A 103 -1.88 24.24 -15.88
C ILE A 103 -1.00 24.70 -17.04
N SER A 104 -0.87 26.01 -17.21
CA SER A 104 0.09 26.61 -18.14
C SER A 104 1.14 27.40 -17.36
N TYR A 105 2.38 27.30 -17.81
CA TYR A 105 3.50 28.04 -17.23
C TYR A 105 3.87 29.18 -18.18
N LEU A 106 3.92 30.38 -17.64
CA LEU A 106 4.54 31.53 -18.30
C LEU A 106 5.87 31.79 -17.60
N THR A 107 6.96 31.50 -18.27
CA THR A 107 8.30 31.87 -17.81
C THR A 107 8.73 33.10 -18.59
N PRO A 108 9.29 34.14 -17.94
CA PRO A 108 9.89 35.26 -18.64
C PRO A 108 10.96 34.78 -19.62
N SER A 109 11.11 35.45 -20.75
CA SER A 109 12.11 35.12 -21.77
C SER A 109 13.56 35.12 -21.24
N GLU A 110 13.84 35.79 -20.14
CA GLU A 110 15.09 35.79 -19.43
C GLU A 110 14.99 34.99 -18.13
N VAL A 111 15.09 33.65 -18.21
CA VAL A 111 15.36 32.84 -17.02
C VAL A 111 16.84 33.05 -16.65
N PRO A 112 17.16 33.51 -15.42
CA PRO A 112 18.55 33.66 -15.01
C PRO A 112 19.30 32.34 -15.21
N THR A 113 20.49 32.42 -15.78
CA THR A 113 21.39 31.26 -15.83
C THR A 113 21.77 30.88 -14.41
N THR A 114 21.69 29.59 -14.07
CA THR A 114 22.20 29.08 -12.79
C THR A 114 23.68 29.44 -12.71
N THR A 115 24.07 30.21 -11.67
CA THR A 115 25.45 30.59 -11.45
C THR A 115 26.12 29.62 -10.49
N TRP A 116 27.41 29.36 -10.74
CA TRP A 116 28.22 28.53 -9.86
C TRP A 116 29.07 29.45 -8.95
N GLN A 117 28.93 29.28 -7.64
CA GLN A 117 29.84 29.78 -6.65
C GLN A 117 30.18 28.64 -5.69
N PRO A 118 31.48 28.30 -5.55
CA PRO A 118 31.89 27.31 -4.59
C PRO A 118 31.57 27.78 -3.17
N ALA A 119 31.26 26.83 -2.28
CA ALA A 119 31.09 27.10 -0.87
C ALA A 119 32.41 27.59 -0.25
N GLU A 120 32.34 28.38 0.82
CA GLU A 120 33.52 28.82 1.59
C GLU A 120 34.30 27.63 2.17
N THR A 121 33.60 26.55 2.51
CA THR A 121 34.18 25.29 2.95
C THR A 121 33.78 24.19 1.99
N ILE A 122 34.65 23.17 1.77
CA ILE A 122 34.34 22.03 0.91
C ILE A 122 33.13 21.27 1.47
N PRO A 123 31.97 21.22 0.76
CA PRO A 123 30.81 20.54 1.24
C PRO A 123 30.98 19.02 1.11
N ASP A 124 30.32 18.25 1.97
CA ASP A 124 30.27 16.77 1.86
C ASP A 124 29.50 16.33 0.62
N TRP A 125 28.49 17.11 0.24
CA TRP A 125 27.63 16.82 -0.90
C TRP A 125 27.32 18.07 -1.73
N ILE A 126 27.22 17.85 -3.04
CA ILE A 126 26.65 18.80 -3.99
C ILE A 126 25.32 18.20 -4.47
N TYR A 127 24.22 18.84 -4.09
CA TYR A 127 22.88 18.42 -4.52
C TYR A 127 22.45 19.29 -5.71
N ILE A 128 22.27 18.67 -6.87
CA ILE A 128 21.83 19.33 -8.09
C ILE A 128 20.31 19.15 -8.19
N ASP A 129 19.60 20.25 -7.92
CA ASP A 129 18.14 20.31 -7.95
C ASP A 129 17.61 20.33 -9.40
N ASN A 130 16.40 19.82 -9.61
CA ASN A 130 15.77 19.81 -10.94
C ASN A 130 15.44 21.22 -11.48
N SER A 131 15.51 22.25 -10.66
CA SER A 131 15.38 23.65 -11.09
C SER A 131 16.65 24.20 -11.73
N ALA A 132 17.78 23.47 -11.63
CA ALA A 132 19.06 23.92 -12.19
C ALA A 132 19.01 23.94 -13.73
N ARG A 133 19.39 25.07 -14.32
CA ARG A 133 19.65 25.16 -15.75
C ARG A 133 21.10 24.76 -16.03
N LEU A 134 21.30 23.49 -16.37
CA LEU A 134 22.59 22.89 -16.57
C LEU A 134 23.13 23.23 -17.96
N THR A 135 24.07 24.18 -18.03
CA THR A 135 24.85 24.46 -19.24
C THR A 135 26.13 23.62 -19.25
N PRO A 136 26.75 23.33 -20.42
CA PRO A 136 28.03 22.63 -20.47
C PRO A 136 29.11 23.28 -19.57
N GLN A 137 29.20 24.61 -19.56
CA GLN A 137 30.15 25.36 -18.74
C GLN A 137 29.88 25.16 -17.23
N LEU A 138 28.61 25.20 -16.78
CA LEU A 138 28.26 24.98 -15.38
C LEU A 138 28.63 23.56 -14.94
N VAL A 139 28.32 22.57 -15.76
CA VAL A 139 28.68 21.19 -15.47
C VAL A 139 30.19 20.99 -15.38
N GLU A 140 30.95 21.58 -16.28
CA GLU A 140 32.43 21.57 -16.25
C GLU A 140 32.97 22.18 -14.95
N GLN A 141 32.41 23.32 -14.51
CA GLN A 141 32.78 23.96 -13.24
C GLN A 141 32.52 23.06 -12.04
N ILE A 142 31.34 22.41 -11.98
CA ILE A 142 30.98 21.46 -10.91
C ILE A 142 31.95 20.29 -10.87
N LEU A 143 32.17 19.64 -12.03
CA LEU A 143 33.06 18.48 -12.12
C LEU A 143 34.49 18.82 -11.79
N THR A 144 34.97 19.97 -12.26
CA THR A 144 36.31 20.50 -11.93
C THR A 144 36.46 20.74 -10.43
N TYR A 145 35.45 21.33 -9.78
CA TYR A 145 35.46 21.55 -8.33
C TYR A 145 35.53 20.25 -7.56
N VAL A 146 34.73 19.24 -7.93
CA VAL A 146 34.76 17.92 -7.30
C VAL A 146 36.13 17.25 -7.45
N ASN A 147 36.76 17.34 -8.63
CA ASN A 147 38.10 16.82 -8.88
C ASN A 147 39.15 17.53 -8.04
N LEU A 148 39.14 18.88 -7.98
CA LEU A 148 40.07 19.70 -7.21
C LEU A 148 39.89 19.45 -5.70
N SER A 149 38.71 19.14 -5.22
CA SER A 149 38.45 18.78 -3.83
C SER A 149 38.97 17.38 -3.45
N GLY A 150 39.63 16.67 -4.37
CA GLY A 150 40.12 15.31 -4.18
C GLY A 150 38.98 14.30 -3.98
N TYR A 151 37.85 14.50 -4.66
CA TYR A 151 36.62 13.70 -4.56
C TYR A 151 36.04 13.67 -3.15
N ARG A 152 36.30 14.66 -2.31
CA ARG A 152 35.71 14.76 -0.97
C ARG A 152 34.22 15.04 -1.04
N SER A 153 33.77 15.84 -2.00
CA SER A 153 32.36 16.11 -2.25
C SER A 153 31.74 15.00 -3.12
N LYS A 154 30.59 14.51 -2.72
CA LYS A 154 29.76 13.58 -3.51
C LYS A 154 28.68 14.34 -4.25
N ILE A 155 28.24 13.84 -5.39
CA ILE A 155 27.17 14.46 -6.18
C ILE A 155 25.89 13.66 -6.01
N ALA A 156 24.79 14.34 -5.63
CA ALA A 156 23.43 13.84 -5.78
C ALA A 156 22.72 14.66 -6.85
N PHE A 157 22.12 14.01 -7.84
CA PHE A 157 21.52 14.66 -8.99
C PHE A 157 20.06 14.28 -9.17
N PHE A 158 19.16 15.28 -9.18
CA PHE A 158 17.76 15.09 -9.49
C PHE A 158 17.49 15.29 -10.98
N ILE A 159 17.20 14.21 -11.70
CA ILE A 159 16.89 14.18 -13.13
C ILE A 159 15.38 14.16 -13.31
N SER A 160 14.83 15.18 -13.94
CA SER A 160 13.40 15.25 -14.27
C SER A 160 13.15 15.06 -15.77
N LYS A 161 11.88 14.90 -16.14
CA LYS A 161 11.43 14.81 -17.55
C LYS A 161 11.84 16.02 -18.42
N HIS A 162 12.29 17.12 -17.82
CA HIS A 162 12.78 18.31 -18.50
C HIS A 162 14.30 18.30 -18.69
N THR A 163 15.00 17.33 -18.09
CA THR A 163 16.45 17.18 -18.21
C THR A 163 16.76 16.39 -19.47
N ASN A 164 17.56 16.99 -20.39
CA ASN A 164 18.00 16.26 -21.58
C ASN A 164 19.15 15.30 -21.22
N GLU A 165 18.83 14.11 -20.78
CA GLU A 165 19.77 13.07 -20.34
C GLU A 165 20.74 12.58 -21.43
N HIS A 166 20.42 12.83 -22.71
CA HIS A 166 21.26 12.45 -23.84
C HIS A 166 22.34 13.49 -24.16
N ALA A 167 22.27 14.70 -23.58
CA ALA A 167 23.31 15.69 -23.75
C ALA A 167 24.62 15.24 -23.08
N GLY A 168 25.75 15.34 -23.79
CA GLY A 168 27.05 14.83 -23.32
C GLY A 168 27.48 15.33 -21.94
N HIS A 169 27.22 16.61 -21.62
CA HIS A 169 27.52 17.19 -20.31
C HIS A 169 26.62 16.64 -19.20
N ILE A 170 25.35 16.34 -19.48
CA ILE A 170 24.45 15.71 -18.51
C ILE A 170 24.87 14.26 -18.25
N ARG A 171 25.30 13.52 -19.28
CA ARG A 171 25.87 12.18 -19.10
C ARG A 171 27.09 12.19 -18.21
N ALA A 172 27.98 13.15 -18.35
CA ALA A 172 29.15 13.30 -17.49
C ALA A 172 28.75 13.50 -16.00
N LEU A 173 27.68 14.26 -15.71
CA LEU A 173 27.15 14.37 -14.35
C LEU A 173 26.53 13.06 -13.84
N ILE A 174 25.78 12.34 -14.69
CA ILE A 174 25.20 11.05 -14.34
C ILE A 174 26.30 10.04 -13.96
N GLU A 175 27.39 10.00 -14.73
CA GLU A 175 28.52 9.11 -14.46
C GLU A 175 29.29 9.49 -13.19
N ALA A 176 29.38 10.78 -12.87
CA ALA A 176 30.04 11.27 -11.66
C ALA A 176 29.15 11.22 -10.41
N ALA A 177 27.85 11.04 -10.55
CA ALA A 177 26.92 11.07 -9.44
C ALA A 177 27.06 9.85 -8.51
N SER A 178 27.00 10.11 -7.21
CA SER A 178 26.97 9.08 -6.15
C SER A 178 25.54 8.65 -5.80
N LEU A 179 24.54 9.48 -6.13
CA LEU A 179 23.12 9.22 -5.96
C LEU A 179 22.34 9.91 -7.08
N ILE A 180 21.39 9.21 -7.66
CA ILE A 180 20.48 9.79 -8.64
C ILE A 180 19.06 9.67 -8.12
N ILE A 181 18.29 10.75 -8.30
CA ILE A 181 16.86 10.80 -8.02
C ILE A 181 16.17 11.14 -9.33
N THR A 182 15.09 10.46 -9.68
CA THR A 182 14.43 10.70 -10.97
C THR A 182 12.93 10.42 -10.94
N ASP A 183 12.19 11.25 -11.68
CA ASP A 183 10.75 11.03 -11.97
C ASP A 183 10.52 10.56 -13.42
N THR A 184 11.58 10.17 -14.11
CA THR A 184 11.56 9.66 -15.48
C THR A 184 12.30 8.33 -15.62
N ASN A 185 12.24 7.70 -16.79
CA ASN A 185 13.00 6.49 -17.06
C ASN A 185 14.40 6.87 -17.58
N VAL A 186 15.42 6.58 -16.78
CA VAL A 186 16.82 6.81 -17.12
C VAL A 186 17.56 5.49 -17.04
N ASP A 187 18.35 5.15 -18.07
CA ASP A 187 19.18 3.92 -18.06
C ASP A 187 20.48 4.17 -17.30
N ILE A 188 20.52 3.74 -16.04
CA ILE A 188 21.65 3.92 -15.11
C ILE A 188 22.04 2.57 -14.54
N LYS A 189 23.28 2.14 -14.82
CA LYS A 189 23.73 0.76 -14.49
C LYS A 189 24.51 0.63 -13.18
N LYS A 190 25.09 1.69 -12.64
CA LYS A 190 26.07 1.59 -11.53
C LYS A 190 25.75 2.46 -10.29
N THR A 191 24.93 3.47 -10.42
CA THR A 191 24.64 4.43 -9.34
C THR A 191 23.33 4.09 -8.65
N PRO A 192 23.22 4.19 -7.32
CA PRO A 192 21.95 4.08 -6.63
C PRO A 192 20.92 5.07 -7.15
N VAL A 193 19.73 4.60 -7.49
CA VAL A 193 18.65 5.41 -8.07
C VAL A 193 17.42 5.39 -7.17
N VAL A 194 16.92 6.57 -6.81
CA VAL A 194 15.59 6.76 -6.25
C VAL A 194 14.64 7.09 -7.40
N LYS A 195 13.65 6.24 -7.63
CA LYS A 195 12.66 6.45 -8.69
C LYS A 195 11.34 6.94 -8.11
N ILE A 196 10.87 8.08 -8.61
CA ILE A 196 9.57 8.66 -8.25
C ILE A 196 8.59 8.35 -9.39
N THR A 197 7.53 7.62 -9.08
CA THR A 197 6.46 7.33 -10.04
C THR A 197 5.15 7.99 -9.59
N PRO A 198 4.11 8.07 -10.40
CA PRO A 198 2.84 8.65 -9.97
C PRO A 198 2.20 7.96 -8.75
N LYS A 199 2.56 6.72 -8.47
CA LYS A 199 2.00 5.93 -7.36
C LYS A 199 3.00 5.57 -6.26
N TYR A 200 4.30 5.46 -6.58
CA TYR A 200 5.31 4.92 -5.67
C TYR A 200 6.60 5.74 -5.69
N ILE A 201 7.26 5.79 -4.53
CA ILE A 201 8.68 6.14 -4.41
C ILE A 201 9.42 4.81 -4.26
N ILE A 202 10.44 4.59 -5.09
CA ILE A 202 11.17 3.32 -5.15
C ILE A 202 12.66 3.59 -4.94
N PHE A 203 13.29 2.84 -4.05
CA PHE A 203 14.74 2.87 -3.85
C PHE A 203 15.27 1.48 -3.54
N LYS A 204 16.22 1.00 -4.35
CA LYS A 204 16.68 -0.39 -4.33
C LYS A 204 15.49 -1.34 -4.50
N ASP A 205 15.31 -2.30 -3.59
CA ASP A 205 14.24 -3.30 -3.63
C ASP A 205 13.01 -2.87 -2.81
N GLU A 206 13.01 -1.64 -2.28
CA GLU A 206 11.94 -1.12 -1.44
C GLU A 206 11.09 -0.09 -2.16
N ARG A 207 9.80 -0.09 -1.87
CA ARG A 207 8.85 0.88 -2.41
C ARG A 207 7.85 1.32 -1.35
N VAL A 208 7.44 2.58 -1.43
CA VAL A 208 6.37 3.15 -0.60
C VAL A 208 5.35 3.82 -1.50
N ALA A 209 4.09 3.49 -1.31
CA ALA A 209 3.00 4.17 -2.00
C ALA A 209 2.88 5.62 -1.50
N TRP A 210 2.75 6.55 -2.44
CA TRP A 210 2.45 7.94 -2.13
C TRP A 210 1.27 8.38 -3.00
N ASN A 211 0.08 8.39 -2.43
CA ASN A 211 -1.12 8.76 -3.18
C ASN A 211 -1.36 10.27 -3.04
N ILE A 212 -1.15 11.02 -4.12
CA ILE A 212 -1.63 12.39 -4.22
C ILE A 212 -3.01 12.29 -4.84
N ASP A 213 -4.06 12.70 -4.11
CA ASP A 213 -5.35 12.97 -4.72
C ASP A 213 -5.17 14.12 -5.73
N GLN A 214 -4.96 13.73 -7.00
CA GLN A 214 -4.54 14.62 -8.08
C GLN A 214 -5.58 15.70 -8.40
N LYS A 215 -6.81 15.56 -7.88
CA LYS A 215 -7.93 16.46 -8.20
C LYS A 215 -8.02 17.71 -7.31
N LYS A 216 -7.35 17.72 -6.15
CA LYS A 216 -7.64 18.76 -5.14
C LYS A 216 -6.58 19.84 -4.92
N ASP A 217 -5.30 19.63 -5.26
CA ASP A 217 -4.27 20.63 -4.99
C ASP A 217 -3.14 20.66 -6.01
N ILE A 218 -3.20 21.68 -6.87
CA ILE A 218 -2.21 21.96 -7.91
C ILE A 218 -0.82 22.25 -7.34
N MET A 219 -0.76 22.95 -6.19
CA MET A 219 0.50 23.32 -5.54
C MET A 219 1.28 22.10 -5.09
N THR A 220 0.61 21.18 -4.42
CA THR A 220 1.22 19.93 -3.97
C THR A 220 1.77 19.11 -5.14
N LYS A 221 1.06 19.10 -6.28
CA LYS A 221 1.49 18.37 -7.47
C LYS A 221 2.79 18.94 -8.07
N LEU A 222 2.96 20.26 -8.06
CA LEU A 222 4.12 20.95 -8.64
C LEU A 222 5.38 20.81 -7.78
N THR A 223 5.23 20.80 -6.46
CA THR A 223 6.36 20.76 -5.51
C THR A 223 6.64 19.35 -4.98
N ALA A 224 5.72 18.41 -5.18
CA ALA A 224 5.80 17.08 -4.59
C ALA A 224 7.09 16.34 -4.97
N ASN A 225 7.46 16.31 -6.24
CA ASN A 225 8.66 15.62 -6.67
C ASN A 225 9.95 16.22 -6.08
N GLN A 226 10.02 17.55 -5.93
CA GLN A 226 11.14 18.22 -5.26
C GLN A 226 11.17 17.91 -3.76
N THR A 227 10.00 17.94 -3.11
CA THR A 227 9.85 17.57 -1.69
C THR A 227 10.30 16.13 -1.45
N ILE A 228 9.87 15.19 -2.29
CA ILE A 228 10.30 13.79 -2.22
C ILE A 228 11.81 13.68 -2.43
N ALA A 229 12.33 14.31 -3.48
CA ALA A 229 13.74 14.21 -3.83
C ALA A 229 14.64 14.73 -2.71
N ALA A 230 14.35 15.92 -2.18
CA ALA A 230 15.11 16.51 -1.08
C ALA A 230 14.99 15.70 0.21
N SER A 231 13.79 15.16 0.51
CA SER A 231 13.56 14.32 1.70
C SER A 231 14.30 13.00 1.62
N MET A 232 14.26 12.33 0.46
CA MET A 232 15.03 11.11 0.23
C MET A 232 16.53 11.35 0.35
N PHE A 233 17.02 12.40 -0.30
CA PHE A 233 18.42 12.76 -0.23
C PHE A 233 18.84 13.04 1.22
N GLY A 234 18.12 13.89 1.95
CA GLY A 234 18.43 14.24 3.34
C GLY A 234 18.44 13.02 4.26
N ALA A 235 17.44 12.14 4.15
CA ALA A 235 17.37 10.92 4.95
C ALA A 235 18.52 9.95 4.64
N LEU A 236 18.88 9.78 3.35
CA LEU A 236 19.94 8.86 2.93
C LEU A 236 21.33 9.32 3.37
N ILE A 237 21.64 10.61 3.31
CA ILE A 237 22.93 11.13 3.77
C ILE A 237 23.08 11.06 5.30
N LEU A 238 21.96 11.02 6.04
CA LEU A 238 21.93 10.73 7.48
C LEU A 238 21.99 9.24 7.79
N ASN A 239 22.36 8.39 6.82
CA ASN A 239 22.47 6.94 6.92
C ASN A 239 21.18 6.25 7.37
N ARG A 240 20.00 6.80 7.05
CA ARG A 240 18.74 6.12 7.30
C ARG A 240 18.60 4.91 6.37
N LYS A 241 17.95 3.85 6.87
CA LYS A 241 17.64 2.67 6.04
C LYS A 241 16.72 3.08 4.88
N PRO A 242 16.80 2.42 3.72
CA PRO A 242 15.96 2.75 2.56
C PRO A 242 14.47 2.87 2.88
N ALA A 243 13.89 1.92 3.62
CA ALA A 243 12.49 1.96 4.06
C ALA A 243 12.17 3.23 4.87
N SER A 244 13.02 3.58 5.84
CA SER A 244 12.84 4.79 6.65
C SER A 244 12.91 6.06 5.81
N ALA A 245 13.85 6.13 4.86
CA ALA A 245 13.99 7.27 3.94
C ALA A 245 12.74 7.44 3.07
N LEU A 246 12.18 6.35 2.54
CA LEU A 246 10.95 6.35 1.75
C LEU A 246 9.75 6.85 2.56
N LEU A 247 9.62 6.41 3.81
CA LEU A 247 8.53 6.82 4.70
C LEU A 247 8.62 8.30 5.07
N ILE A 248 9.83 8.80 5.36
CA ILE A 248 10.09 10.23 5.63
C ILE A 248 9.70 11.09 4.42
N ALA A 249 10.09 10.67 3.21
CA ALA A 249 9.75 11.39 2.00
C ALA A 249 8.22 11.46 1.78
N ARG A 250 7.51 10.36 2.01
CA ARG A 250 6.04 10.30 1.97
C ARG A 250 5.40 11.22 3.01
N ALA A 251 5.87 11.18 4.25
CA ALA A 251 5.36 12.03 5.33
C ALA A 251 5.50 13.52 4.98
N ASN A 252 6.67 13.95 4.50
CA ASN A 252 6.90 15.34 4.11
C ASN A 252 5.97 15.81 3.00
N VAL A 253 5.64 14.97 2.02
CA VAL A 253 4.65 15.31 0.98
C VAL A 253 3.25 15.40 1.56
N ALA A 254 2.86 14.49 2.46
CA ALA A 254 1.56 14.54 3.11
C ALA A 254 1.39 15.80 3.96
N HIS A 255 2.43 16.20 4.68
CA HIS A 255 2.43 17.41 5.50
C HIS A 255 2.43 18.70 4.67
N SER A 256 3.10 18.74 3.52
CA SER A 256 3.04 19.90 2.62
C SER A 256 1.63 20.23 2.12
N ARG A 257 0.72 19.25 2.16
CA ARG A 257 -0.71 19.43 1.84
C ARG A 257 -1.47 20.18 2.93
N LEU A 258 -1.09 20.01 4.18
CA LEU A 258 -1.75 20.62 5.34
C LEU A 258 -1.37 22.10 5.49
N SER A 259 -0.20 22.52 5.00
CA SER A 259 0.30 23.89 5.09
C SER A 259 -0.52 24.92 4.29
N ASN A 260 -1.38 24.48 3.38
CA ASN A 260 -2.36 25.36 2.72
C ASN A 260 -3.50 25.83 3.63
N SER A 261 -3.61 25.32 4.85
CA SER A 261 -4.55 25.78 5.88
C SER A 261 -3.84 26.48 7.03
N ARG A 262 -3.61 27.74 6.83
CA ARG A 262 -3.50 28.85 7.84
C ARG A 262 -2.47 28.83 8.99
N ASN A 263 -1.62 27.81 9.24
CA ASN A 263 -0.62 27.90 10.32
C ASN A 263 0.65 27.11 10.02
N LEU A 264 1.67 27.81 9.51
CA LEU A 264 3.03 27.28 9.31
C LEU A 264 3.68 26.81 10.64
N GLU A 265 3.42 27.49 11.75
CA GLU A 265 3.94 27.12 13.09
C GLU A 265 3.44 25.76 13.59
N THR A 266 2.20 25.40 13.28
CA THR A 266 1.65 24.10 13.66
C THR A 266 2.27 22.97 12.84
N LEU A 267 2.63 23.25 11.59
CA LEU A 267 3.25 22.30 10.68
C LEU A 267 4.69 21.98 11.11
N ASP A 268 5.47 22.98 11.48
CA ASP A 268 6.84 22.80 11.94
C ASP A 268 6.90 21.95 13.21
N ARG A 269 5.97 22.14 14.13
CA ARG A 269 5.86 21.30 15.33
C ARG A 269 5.46 19.88 14.97
N MET A 270 4.49 19.67 14.06
CA MET A 270 4.06 18.32 13.66
C MET A 270 5.16 17.54 12.92
N ILE A 271 5.89 18.19 12.02
CA ILE A 271 7.02 17.55 11.31
C ILE A 271 8.16 17.24 12.28
N ILE A 272 8.46 18.14 13.22
CA ILE A 272 9.46 17.94 14.24
C ILE A 272 9.01 16.87 15.24
N ASP A 273 7.77 16.88 15.69
CA ASP A 273 7.21 15.89 16.60
C ASP A 273 7.14 14.50 15.95
N ASP A 274 6.78 14.42 14.67
CA ASP A 274 6.81 13.16 13.91
C ASP A 274 8.24 12.69 13.66
N TYR A 275 9.18 13.60 13.38
CA TYR A 275 10.61 13.26 13.26
C TYR A 275 11.18 12.74 14.59
N TYR A 276 10.91 13.42 15.71
CA TYR A 276 11.33 12.97 17.04
C TYR A 276 10.56 11.71 17.51
N ARG A 277 9.32 11.53 17.09
CA ARG A 277 8.61 10.24 17.27
C ARG A 277 9.30 9.13 16.49
N ILE A 278 9.72 9.37 15.26
CA ILE A 278 10.50 8.43 14.44
C ILE A 278 11.81 8.04 15.14
N GLU A 279 12.53 8.98 15.74
CA GLU A 279 13.77 8.69 16.47
C GLU A 279 13.53 8.00 17.82
N LYS A 280 12.52 8.39 18.57
CA LYS A 280 12.16 7.76 19.86
C LYS A 280 11.54 6.39 19.70
N THR A 281 10.91 6.09 18.55
CA THR A 281 10.17 4.85 18.32
C THR A 281 10.88 3.87 17.40
N ASN A 282 12.20 3.75 17.46
CA ASN A 282 12.89 2.56 16.93
C ASN A 282 12.34 1.23 17.50
N ASN A 283 11.31 1.32 18.37
CA ASN A 283 10.52 0.20 18.90
C ASN A 283 9.03 0.21 18.46
N GLN A 284 8.57 1.14 17.59
CA GLN A 284 7.18 1.17 17.13
C GLN A 284 7.11 1.17 15.59
N LYS A 285 7.05 -0.02 15.01
CA LYS A 285 6.73 -0.29 13.59
C LYS A 285 5.39 0.30 13.11
N GLU A 286 4.60 0.91 14.01
CA GLU A 286 3.19 1.25 13.76
C GLU A 286 2.94 2.58 13.02
N ALA A 287 3.90 3.50 12.98
CA ALA A 287 3.66 4.86 12.48
C ALA A 287 3.71 5.03 10.95
N TYR A 288 4.08 3.98 10.18
CA TYR A 288 4.36 4.10 8.74
C TYR A 288 3.84 2.93 7.90
N MET A 289 2.78 2.28 8.36
CA MET A 289 2.15 1.21 7.58
C MET A 289 1.47 1.79 6.34
N THR A 290 1.62 1.12 5.19
CA THR A 290 0.82 1.40 4.00
C THR A 290 -0.67 1.15 4.31
N GLU A 291 -1.61 1.69 3.50
CA GLU A 291 -3.04 1.34 3.66
C GLU A 291 -3.24 -0.18 3.63
N LEU A 292 -2.48 -0.87 2.78
CA LEU A 292 -2.47 -2.32 2.68
C LEU A 292 -2.07 -2.98 4.01
N GLU A 293 -0.94 -2.57 4.60
CA GLU A 293 -0.47 -3.11 5.88
C GLU A 293 -1.39 -2.74 7.04
N MET A 294 -1.95 -1.52 7.06
CA MET A 294 -2.94 -1.11 8.07
C MET A 294 -4.19 -1.99 8.01
N ASN A 295 -4.70 -2.27 6.80
CA ASN A 295 -5.85 -3.13 6.62
C ASN A 295 -5.52 -4.59 7.00
N ALA A 296 -4.34 -5.09 6.63
CA ALA A 296 -3.89 -6.44 7.02
C ALA A 296 -3.77 -6.57 8.54
N LYS A 297 -3.17 -5.59 9.21
CA LYS A 297 -3.07 -5.55 10.68
C LYS A 297 -4.44 -5.45 11.35
N ALA A 298 -5.35 -4.63 10.82
CA ALA A 298 -6.70 -4.49 11.35
C ALA A 298 -7.51 -5.80 11.22
N LEU A 299 -7.32 -6.55 10.11
CA LEU A 299 -7.88 -7.88 9.93
C LEU A 299 -7.35 -8.88 10.96
N MET A 300 -6.08 -8.75 11.34
CA MET A 300 -5.40 -9.62 12.31
C MET A 300 -5.47 -9.09 13.76
N THR A 301 -6.52 -8.30 14.09
CA THR A 301 -6.75 -7.81 15.45
C THR A 301 -6.80 -8.98 16.46
N PRO A 302 -5.96 -9.00 17.50
CA PRO A 302 -5.94 -10.09 18.48
C PRO A 302 -7.31 -10.36 19.11
N GLY A 303 -7.66 -11.63 19.24
CA GLY A 303 -8.92 -12.06 19.82
C GLY A 303 -10.14 -11.96 18.89
N LYS A 304 -9.95 -11.56 17.62
CA LYS A 304 -10.99 -11.54 16.60
C LYS A 304 -10.65 -12.48 15.46
N GLY A 305 -11.69 -12.92 14.73
CA GLY A 305 -11.53 -13.69 13.50
C GLY A 305 -12.14 -13.05 12.28
N ILE A 306 -12.13 -13.75 11.17
CA ILE A 306 -12.74 -13.35 9.90
C ILE A 306 -13.95 -14.27 9.61
N LEU A 307 -15.11 -13.69 9.37
CA LEU A 307 -16.27 -14.46 8.91
C LEU A 307 -16.13 -14.73 7.41
N ALA A 308 -16.13 -16.00 7.01
CA ALA A 308 -16.27 -16.39 5.62
C ALA A 308 -17.75 -16.54 5.28
N ALA A 309 -18.32 -15.55 4.59
CA ALA A 309 -19.71 -15.50 4.14
C ALA A 309 -19.76 -15.41 2.60
N ASP A 310 -18.88 -16.16 1.95
CA ASP A 310 -18.55 -16.06 0.53
C ASP A 310 -18.95 -17.29 -0.28
N GLU A 311 -19.87 -18.12 0.24
CA GLU A 311 -20.37 -19.27 -0.50
C GLU A 311 -20.97 -18.83 -1.84
N SER A 312 -20.45 -19.43 -2.93
CA SER A 312 -20.98 -19.24 -4.27
C SER A 312 -22.39 -19.82 -4.44
N GLY A 313 -23.11 -19.41 -5.48
CA GLY A 313 -24.49 -19.90 -5.73
C GLY A 313 -24.63 -21.41 -5.66
N GLY A 314 -23.73 -22.20 -6.24
CA GLY A 314 -23.76 -23.65 -6.15
C GLY A 314 -23.50 -24.22 -4.75
N SER A 315 -22.70 -23.53 -3.93
CA SER A 315 -22.44 -23.97 -2.55
C SER A 315 -23.60 -23.62 -1.62
N ILE A 316 -24.19 -22.43 -1.77
CA ILE A 316 -25.35 -22.02 -0.97
C ILE A 316 -26.58 -22.84 -1.35
N HIS A 317 -26.77 -23.17 -2.65
CA HIS A 317 -27.83 -24.04 -3.15
C HIS A 317 -27.84 -25.40 -2.44
N LYS A 318 -26.71 -26.12 -2.44
CA LYS A 318 -26.58 -27.40 -1.74
C LYS A 318 -26.89 -27.30 -0.24
N LYS A 319 -26.48 -26.20 0.38
CA LYS A 319 -26.70 -25.92 1.80
C LYS A 319 -28.21 -25.72 2.09
N PHE A 320 -28.90 -24.95 1.27
CA PHE A 320 -30.33 -24.68 1.39
C PHE A 320 -31.18 -25.91 1.04
N GLU A 321 -30.83 -26.63 -0.03
CA GLU A 321 -31.49 -27.87 -0.43
C GLU A 321 -31.48 -28.90 0.70
N SER A 322 -30.34 -29.08 1.40
CA SER A 322 -30.23 -30.02 2.53
C SER A 322 -31.14 -29.67 3.71
N MET A 323 -31.68 -28.46 3.75
CA MET A 323 -32.56 -27.93 4.80
C MET A 323 -33.97 -27.62 4.28
N ASN A 324 -34.28 -27.94 3.02
CA ASN A 324 -35.53 -27.58 2.33
C ASN A 324 -35.81 -26.05 2.36
N ILE A 325 -34.78 -25.23 2.30
CA ILE A 325 -34.88 -23.76 2.22
C ILE A 325 -34.92 -23.36 0.73
N PRO A 326 -35.83 -22.45 0.31
CA PRO A 326 -35.85 -21.96 -1.06
C PRO A 326 -34.51 -21.26 -1.40
N ASP A 327 -33.94 -21.56 -2.59
CA ASP A 327 -32.75 -20.92 -3.09
C ASP A 327 -33.10 -19.77 -4.05
N ASP A 328 -33.59 -18.69 -3.51
CA ASP A 328 -33.83 -17.44 -4.21
C ASP A 328 -32.97 -16.30 -3.62
N GLU A 329 -32.90 -15.18 -4.31
CA GLU A 329 -32.10 -14.03 -3.93
C GLU A 329 -32.49 -13.51 -2.54
N GLN A 330 -33.79 -13.49 -2.19
CA GLN A 330 -34.27 -12.98 -0.92
C GLN A 330 -33.78 -13.84 0.24
N HIS A 331 -33.89 -15.20 0.14
CA HIS A 331 -33.42 -16.11 1.17
C HIS A 331 -31.88 -16.02 1.33
N ARG A 332 -31.15 -15.93 0.21
CA ARG A 332 -29.69 -15.73 0.27
C ARG A 332 -29.32 -14.42 0.96
N ARG A 333 -30.01 -13.33 0.62
CA ARG A 333 -29.85 -12.02 1.25
C ARG A 333 -30.18 -12.09 2.76
N ASP A 334 -31.31 -12.68 3.14
CA ASP A 334 -31.74 -12.78 4.52
C ASP A 334 -30.78 -13.62 5.36
N TYR A 335 -30.28 -14.73 4.79
CA TYR A 335 -29.25 -15.53 5.42
C TYR A 335 -27.98 -14.73 5.73
N ARG A 336 -27.50 -13.91 4.79
CA ARG A 336 -26.34 -13.01 5.01
C ARG A 336 -26.66 -11.94 6.06
N ASN A 337 -27.83 -11.36 5.97
CA ASN A 337 -28.29 -10.32 6.90
C ASN A 337 -28.33 -10.79 8.35
N LEU A 338 -28.66 -12.07 8.61
CA LEU A 338 -28.60 -12.65 9.96
C LEU A 338 -27.24 -12.42 10.61
N PHE A 339 -26.16 -12.74 9.91
CA PHE A 339 -24.80 -12.63 10.45
C PHE A 339 -24.37 -11.18 10.61
N PHE A 340 -24.62 -10.36 9.59
CA PHE A 340 -24.12 -8.98 9.58
C PHE A 340 -24.84 -8.08 10.58
N THR A 341 -26.10 -8.38 10.87
CA THR A 341 -26.92 -7.67 11.87
C THR A 341 -26.86 -8.26 13.28
N THR A 342 -26.08 -9.32 13.50
CA THR A 342 -25.88 -9.89 14.85
C THR A 342 -25.31 -8.83 15.79
N PRO A 343 -25.93 -8.64 16.99
CA PRO A 343 -25.44 -7.66 17.98
C PRO A 343 -23.99 -7.92 18.38
N ASP A 344 -23.19 -6.84 18.49
CA ASP A 344 -21.79 -6.87 18.91
C ASP A 344 -20.84 -7.63 17.94
N LEU A 345 -21.22 -7.85 16.68
CA LEU A 345 -20.40 -8.57 15.68
C LEU A 345 -18.96 -8.03 15.66
N GLU A 346 -18.80 -6.72 15.70
CA GLU A 346 -17.51 -6.01 15.67
C GLU A 346 -16.60 -6.32 16.86
N LYS A 347 -17.11 -6.89 17.93
CA LYS A 347 -16.28 -7.34 19.06
C LYS A 347 -15.55 -8.64 18.77
N TYR A 348 -16.07 -9.46 17.85
CA TYR A 348 -15.61 -10.82 17.56
C TYR A 348 -15.03 -10.97 16.16
N VAL A 349 -15.43 -10.10 15.23
CA VAL A 349 -15.11 -10.20 13.80
C VAL A 349 -14.39 -8.93 13.36
N SER A 350 -13.20 -9.09 12.79
CA SER A 350 -12.41 -8.01 12.19
C SER A 350 -12.75 -7.78 10.71
N GLY A 351 -13.15 -8.84 10.01
CA GLY A 351 -13.47 -8.78 8.60
C GLY A 351 -14.50 -9.82 8.16
N VAL A 352 -15.16 -9.56 7.04
CA VAL A 352 -16.12 -10.47 6.42
C VAL A 352 -15.75 -10.66 4.96
N ILE A 353 -15.59 -11.91 4.51
CA ILE A 353 -15.43 -12.25 3.09
C ILE A 353 -16.83 -12.35 2.48
N LEU A 354 -17.11 -11.55 1.47
CA LEU A 354 -18.40 -11.53 0.76
C LEU A 354 -18.31 -12.27 -0.57
N PHE A 355 -19.45 -12.71 -1.07
CA PHE A 355 -19.65 -13.08 -2.47
C PHE A 355 -20.13 -11.87 -3.27
N ASP A 356 -19.90 -11.81 -4.58
CA ASP A 356 -20.24 -10.65 -5.42
C ASP A 356 -21.71 -10.23 -5.30
N GLU A 357 -22.66 -11.18 -5.37
CA GLU A 357 -24.09 -10.92 -5.17
C GLU A 357 -24.33 -10.20 -3.83
N THR A 358 -23.76 -10.72 -2.75
CA THR A 358 -23.92 -10.16 -1.40
C THR A 358 -23.31 -8.75 -1.27
N ALA A 359 -22.18 -8.50 -1.92
CA ALA A 359 -21.56 -7.18 -1.92
C ALA A 359 -22.44 -6.10 -2.57
N ARG A 360 -23.38 -6.49 -3.42
CA ARG A 360 -24.33 -5.59 -4.10
C ARG A 360 -25.69 -5.48 -3.42
N GLN A 361 -25.97 -6.32 -2.43
CA GLN A 361 -27.21 -6.34 -1.67
C GLN A 361 -27.21 -5.36 -0.49
N THR A 362 -28.37 -5.18 0.14
CA THR A 362 -28.60 -4.22 1.24
C THR A 362 -29.05 -4.91 2.52
N ALA A 363 -28.69 -4.32 3.66
CA ALA A 363 -29.22 -4.65 4.96
C ALA A 363 -30.66 -4.15 5.12
N ASP A 364 -31.35 -4.54 6.20
CA ASP A 364 -32.74 -4.17 6.48
C ASP A 364 -32.97 -2.64 6.59
N ASN A 365 -31.93 -1.89 6.89
CA ASN A 365 -31.97 -0.42 6.96
C ASN A 365 -31.74 0.26 5.60
N GLY A 366 -31.66 -0.51 4.50
CA GLY A 366 -31.44 -0.01 3.14
C GLY A 366 -29.99 0.35 2.79
N LYS A 367 -29.02 0.25 3.71
CA LYS A 367 -27.60 0.46 3.40
C LYS A 367 -27.03 -0.76 2.69
N ASN A 368 -26.13 -0.55 1.73
CA ASN A 368 -25.34 -1.62 1.15
C ASN A 368 -24.57 -2.38 2.25
N PHE A 369 -24.39 -3.69 2.12
CA PHE A 369 -23.75 -4.51 3.15
C PHE A 369 -22.30 -4.09 3.44
N ILE A 370 -21.55 -3.64 2.42
CA ILE A 370 -20.16 -3.14 2.63
C ILE A 370 -20.18 -1.87 3.49
N GLU A 371 -21.08 -0.94 3.19
CA GLU A 371 -21.24 0.29 3.97
C GLU A 371 -21.75 -0.01 5.38
N PHE A 372 -22.71 -0.92 5.53
CA PHE A 372 -23.24 -1.34 6.81
C PHE A 372 -22.16 -1.94 7.72
N LEU A 373 -21.32 -2.83 7.19
CA LEU A 373 -20.19 -3.43 7.92
C LEU A 373 -19.13 -2.40 8.29
N LYS A 374 -18.81 -1.48 7.37
CA LYS A 374 -17.87 -0.38 7.60
C LYS A 374 -18.30 0.52 8.76
N ASP A 375 -19.59 0.88 8.85
CA ASP A 375 -20.12 1.70 9.94
C ASP A 375 -19.99 1.00 11.31
N ARG A 376 -19.89 -0.32 11.31
CA ARG A 376 -19.63 -1.15 12.50
C ARG A 376 -18.14 -1.40 12.75
N GLY A 377 -17.24 -0.83 11.94
CA GLY A 377 -15.80 -1.06 12.06
C GLY A 377 -15.35 -2.47 11.64
N VAL A 378 -16.14 -3.16 10.81
CA VAL A 378 -15.82 -4.47 10.25
C VAL A 378 -15.38 -4.31 8.79
N ILE A 379 -14.21 -4.83 8.44
CA ILE A 379 -13.64 -4.68 7.10
C ILE A 379 -14.31 -5.66 6.14
N SER A 380 -14.78 -5.16 5.00
CA SER A 380 -15.34 -6.00 3.94
C SER A 380 -14.27 -6.48 2.99
N GLY A 381 -14.34 -7.74 2.63
CA GLY A 381 -13.53 -8.38 1.61
C GLY A 381 -14.37 -9.15 0.60
N ILE A 382 -13.74 -9.64 -0.44
CA ILE A 382 -14.44 -10.26 -1.57
C ILE A 382 -13.76 -11.55 -2.03
N LYS A 383 -14.55 -12.59 -2.30
CA LYS A 383 -14.09 -13.79 -3.01
C LYS A 383 -14.00 -13.47 -4.49
N VAL A 384 -12.81 -13.60 -5.08
CA VAL A 384 -12.55 -13.20 -6.47
C VAL A 384 -12.21 -14.35 -7.40
N ASP A 385 -11.94 -15.54 -6.88
CA ASP A 385 -11.77 -16.75 -7.71
C ASP A 385 -13.09 -17.15 -8.39
N GLN A 386 -12.98 -17.76 -9.57
CA GLN A 386 -14.11 -18.17 -10.41
C GLN A 386 -14.28 -19.69 -10.49
N GLY A 387 -13.80 -20.40 -9.48
CA GLY A 387 -13.99 -21.84 -9.33
C GLY A 387 -12.85 -22.69 -9.90
N LEU A 388 -13.03 -23.99 -9.77
CA LEU A 388 -12.04 -25.00 -10.11
C LEU A 388 -12.27 -25.57 -11.51
N VAL A 389 -11.20 -25.79 -12.26
CA VAL A 389 -11.18 -26.50 -13.55
C VAL A 389 -10.13 -27.59 -13.53
N ASN A 390 -10.38 -28.70 -14.22
CA ASN A 390 -9.42 -29.79 -14.31
C ASN A 390 -8.22 -29.42 -15.18
N PHE A 391 -7.06 -29.93 -14.83
CA PHE A 391 -5.95 -29.98 -15.77
C PHE A 391 -6.29 -30.90 -16.93
N GLU A 392 -5.70 -30.65 -18.09
CA GLU A 392 -5.87 -31.49 -19.27
C GLU A 392 -5.41 -32.92 -18.95
N ASN A 393 -6.30 -33.89 -19.21
CA ASN A 393 -6.08 -35.32 -18.95
C ASN A 393 -5.76 -35.68 -17.49
N SER A 394 -6.29 -34.94 -16.53
CA SER A 394 -6.10 -35.19 -15.09
C SER A 394 -7.36 -34.86 -14.29
N ASP A 395 -7.56 -35.58 -13.18
CA ASP A 395 -8.60 -35.24 -12.19
C ASP A 395 -8.16 -34.11 -11.26
N GLU A 396 -6.88 -33.75 -11.26
CA GLU A 396 -6.38 -32.62 -10.49
C GLU A 396 -6.89 -31.29 -11.04
N LYS A 397 -6.98 -30.29 -10.18
CA LYS A 397 -7.65 -29.03 -10.49
C LYS A 397 -6.75 -27.81 -10.21
N TYR A 398 -6.98 -26.77 -10.97
CA TYR A 398 -6.47 -25.45 -10.66
C TYR A 398 -7.63 -24.44 -10.61
N THR A 399 -7.40 -23.30 -9.94
CA THR A 399 -8.42 -22.29 -9.77
C THR A 399 -8.29 -21.22 -10.85
N GLN A 400 -9.39 -20.90 -11.53
CA GLN A 400 -9.45 -19.87 -12.58
C GLN A 400 -9.99 -18.55 -12.05
N GLY A 401 -9.82 -17.46 -12.87
CA GLY A 401 -10.39 -16.14 -12.60
C GLY A 401 -9.36 -15.00 -12.62
N LEU A 402 -8.12 -15.23 -13.12
CA LEU A 402 -7.12 -14.16 -13.28
C LEU A 402 -7.46 -13.20 -14.43
N GLU A 403 -8.16 -13.69 -15.47
CA GLU A 403 -8.60 -12.85 -16.57
C GLU A 403 -9.57 -11.77 -16.07
N GLY A 404 -9.29 -10.50 -16.41
CA GLY A 404 -10.07 -9.34 -15.97
C GLY A 404 -10.07 -9.11 -14.44
N LEU A 405 -9.14 -9.75 -13.70
CA LEU A 405 -9.06 -9.59 -12.25
C LEU A 405 -8.67 -8.16 -11.83
N PRO A 406 -7.71 -7.47 -12.45
CA PRO A 406 -7.37 -6.09 -12.08
C PRO A 406 -8.55 -5.12 -12.15
N GLU A 407 -9.40 -5.24 -13.18
CA GLU A 407 -10.59 -4.41 -13.36
C GLU A 407 -11.63 -4.70 -12.28
N ARG A 408 -11.87 -5.98 -11.96
CA ARG A 408 -12.79 -6.38 -10.88
C ARG A 408 -12.30 -5.92 -9.52
N LEU A 409 -11.00 -6.01 -9.25
CA LEU A 409 -10.41 -5.52 -8.00
C LEU A 409 -10.54 -3.99 -7.86
N ALA A 410 -10.37 -3.25 -8.96
CA ALA A 410 -10.58 -1.81 -8.96
C ALA A 410 -12.05 -1.45 -8.64
N GLU A 411 -13.01 -2.17 -9.20
CA GLU A 411 -14.44 -2.02 -8.89
C GLU A 411 -14.72 -2.30 -7.41
N TYR A 412 -14.27 -3.44 -6.89
CA TYR A 412 -14.49 -3.82 -5.48
C TYR A 412 -13.83 -2.85 -4.50
N TYR A 413 -12.65 -2.32 -4.83
CA TYR A 413 -12.02 -1.28 -4.03
C TYR A 413 -12.88 -0.02 -3.95
N GLN A 414 -13.47 0.41 -5.08
CA GLN A 414 -14.39 1.56 -5.13
C GLN A 414 -15.68 1.30 -4.34
N MET A 415 -16.18 0.06 -4.33
CA MET A 415 -17.32 -0.34 -3.49
C MET A 415 -16.98 -0.33 -1.99
N GLY A 416 -15.71 -0.32 -1.61
CA GLY A 416 -15.25 -0.28 -0.23
C GLY A 416 -14.63 -1.56 0.30
N ALA A 417 -14.45 -2.59 -0.52
CA ALA A 417 -13.67 -3.77 -0.13
C ALA A 417 -12.20 -3.41 0.09
N ARG A 418 -11.57 -4.02 1.09
CA ARG A 418 -10.15 -3.78 1.45
C ARG A 418 -9.31 -5.03 1.49
N PHE A 419 -9.91 -6.19 1.33
CA PHE A 419 -9.20 -7.45 1.14
C PHE A 419 -9.92 -8.35 0.14
N ALA A 420 -9.21 -9.32 -0.39
CA ALA A 420 -9.78 -10.32 -1.27
C ALA A 420 -9.33 -11.71 -0.82
N LYS A 421 -10.05 -12.74 -1.28
CA LYS A 421 -9.71 -14.13 -1.00
C LYS A 421 -9.74 -14.93 -2.29
N TRP A 422 -8.74 -15.81 -2.44
CA TRP A 422 -8.62 -16.78 -3.53
C TRP A 422 -8.26 -18.15 -2.99
N ARG A 423 -9.07 -19.16 -3.31
CA ARG A 423 -8.89 -20.54 -2.86
C ARG A 423 -8.28 -21.38 -3.97
N ALA A 424 -7.21 -22.09 -3.67
CA ALA A 424 -6.70 -23.23 -4.42
C ALA A 424 -6.94 -24.50 -3.59
N ALA A 425 -7.49 -25.55 -4.21
CA ALA A 425 -7.84 -26.77 -3.50
C ALA A 425 -6.99 -27.94 -4.01
N PHE A 426 -6.41 -28.69 -3.07
CA PHE A 426 -5.59 -29.87 -3.33
C PHE A 426 -6.23 -31.10 -2.68
N GLU A 427 -6.41 -32.16 -3.44
CA GLU A 427 -6.85 -33.44 -2.93
C GLU A 427 -5.63 -34.32 -2.66
N LEU A 428 -5.52 -34.92 -1.46
CA LEU A 428 -4.42 -35.80 -1.11
C LEU A 428 -4.82 -37.27 -1.34
N THR A 429 -4.10 -37.92 -2.26
CA THR A 429 -4.20 -39.33 -2.61
C THR A 429 -2.81 -39.90 -2.83
N ASP A 430 -2.68 -41.18 -3.18
CA ASP A 430 -1.37 -41.78 -3.50
C ASP A 430 -0.66 -41.11 -4.69
N HIS A 431 -1.36 -40.39 -5.54
CA HIS A 431 -0.84 -39.79 -6.77
C HIS A 431 -1.08 -38.26 -6.86
N SER A 432 -1.75 -37.64 -5.89
CA SER A 432 -2.03 -36.21 -5.86
C SER A 432 -1.80 -35.63 -4.46
N PRO A 433 -1.47 -34.32 -4.34
CA PRO A 433 -1.25 -33.42 -5.46
C PRO A 433 0.12 -33.65 -6.13
N SER A 434 0.14 -33.63 -7.46
CA SER A 434 1.38 -33.68 -8.24
C SER A 434 2.18 -32.38 -8.09
N ASP A 435 3.49 -32.45 -8.38
CA ASP A 435 4.37 -31.26 -8.38
C ASP A 435 3.86 -30.18 -9.35
N MET A 436 3.34 -30.61 -10.50
CA MET A 436 2.78 -29.69 -11.49
C MET A 436 1.53 -28.97 -10.95
N ALA A 437 0.62 -29.67 -10.29
CA ALA A 437 -0.58 -29.07 -9.73
C ALA A 437 -0.25 -28.10 -8.57
N ILE A 438 0.71 -28.44 -7.72
CA ILE A 438 1.19 -27.55 -6.65
C ILE A 438 1.81 -26.29 -7.26
N GLN A 439 2.77 -26.46 -8.21
CA GLN A 439 3.46 -25.35 -8.84
C GLN A 439 2.47 -24.39 -9.50
N LYS A 440 1.57 -24.91 -10.33
CA LYS A 440 0.61 -24.09 -11.09
C LYS A 440 -0.33 -23.30 -10.18
N ASN A 441 -0.91 -23.94 -9.15
CA ASN A 441 -1.79 -23.24 -8.22
C ASN A 441 -1.05 -22.20 -7.38
N CYS A 442 0.20 -22.44 -6.98
CA CYS A 442 1.02 -21.47 -6.27
C CYS A 442 1.41 -20.26 -7.16
N GLU A 443 1.70 -20.49 -8.45
CA GLU A 443 1.91 -19.40 -9.42
C GLU A 443 0.66 -18.52 -9.58
N ILE A 444 -0.53 -19.15 -9.65
CA ILE A 444 -1.83 -18.46 -9.73
C ILE A 444 -2.07 -17.63 -8.46
N LEU A 445 -1.85 -18.22 -7.27
CA LEU A 445 -1.99 -17.50 -6.00
C LEU A 445 -1.03 -16.32 -5.88
N ALA A 446 0.20 -16.47 -6.37
CA ALA A 446 1.17 -15.38 -6.36
C ALA A 446 0.80 -14.26 -7.36
N GLN A 447 0.26 -14.60 -8.55
CA GLN A 447 -0.23 -13.60 -9.49
C GLN A 447 -1.45 -12.86 -8.94
N TYR A 448 -2.42 -13.60 -8.38
CA TYR A 448 -3.56 -13.01 -7.67
C TYR A 448 -3.12 -12.05 -6.55
N ALA A 449 -2.14 -12.45 -5.74
CA ALA A 449 -1.63 -11.60 -4.66
C ALA A 449 -1.01 -10.31 -5.19
N LEU A 450 -0.27 -10.38 -6.33
CA LEU A 450 0.30 -9.21 -7.00
C LEU A 450 -0.81 -8.26 -7.50
N ASP A 451 -1.84 -8.80 -8.15
CA ASP A 451 -2.94 -8.01 -8.68
C ASP A 451 -3.71 -7.31 -7.55
N CYS A 452 -3.94 -8.00 -6.42
CA CYS A 452 -4.54 -7.42 -5.22
C CYS A 452 -3.70 -6.28 -4.65
N GLN A 453 -2.39 -6.47 -4.47
CA GLN A 453 -1.53 -5.43 -3.91
C GLN A 453 -1.40 -4.22 -4.83
N ASN A 454 -1.44 -4.42 -6.15
CA ASN A 454 -1.50 -3.34 -7.13
C ASN A 454 -2.80 -2.53 -7.06
N ALA A 455 -3.88 -3.12 -6.53
CA ALA A 455 -5.18 -2.47 -6.32
C ALA A 455 -5.38 -1.96 -4.88
N ASP A 456 -4.35 -1.97 -4.02
CA ASP A 456 -4.40 -1.63 -2.59
C ASP A 456 -5.41 -2.50 -1.79
N ILE A 457 -5.58 -3.76 -2.21
CA ILE A 457 -6.41 -4.79 -1.58
C ILE A 457 -5.52 -5.84 -0.94
N VAL A 458 -5.75 -6.18 0.33
CA VAL A 458 -5.00 -7.23 1.05
C VAL A 458 -5.35 -8.60 0.46
N PRO A 459 -4.38 -9.35 -0.10
CA PRO A 459 -4.64 -10.71 -0.54
C PRO A 459 -4.70 -11.68 0.64
N ILE A 460 -5.75 -12.49 0.70
CA ILE A 460 -5.80 -13.73 1.46
C ILE A 460 -5.55 -14.88 0.48
N VAL A 461 -4.38 -15.48 0.55
CA VAL A 461 -4.01 -16.65 -0.25
C VAL A 461 -4.42 -17.91 0.48
N GLU A 462 -5.27 -18.75 -0.16
CA GLU A 462 -5.87 -19.92 0.48
C GLU A 462 -5.50 -21.24 -0.23
N PRO A 463 -4.28 -21.79 0.02
CA PRO A 463 -3.91 -23.13 -0.43
C PRO A 463 -4.51 -24.17 0.52
N GLU A 464 -5.67 -24.71 0.20
CA GLU A 464 -6.38 -25.67 1.03
C GLU A 464 -6.08 -27.11 0.62
N LEU A 465 -5.59 -27.93 1.56
CA LEU A 465 -5.63 -29.37 1.45
C LEU A 465 -7.01 -29.87 1.89
N VAL A 466 -7.74 -30.54 0.98
CA VAL A 466 -9.13 -30.94 1.22
C VAL A 466 -9.21 -32.01 2.31
N TYR A 467 -10.07 -31.77 3.33
CA TYR A 467 -10.23 -32.65 4.49
C TYR A 467 -10.90 -34.01 4.16
N ASP A 468 -11.75 -34.09 3.13
CA ASP A 468 -12.53 -35.26 2.76
C ASP A 468 -11.68 -36.41 2.13
N GLY A 469 -10.43 -36.58 2.55
CA GLY A 469 -9.50 -37.60 2.11
C GLY A 469 -9.32 -38.75 3.10
N ASP A 470 -8.58 -39.77 2.66
CA ASP A 470 -8.10 -40.90 3.46
C ASP A 470 -6.58 -40.83 3.55
N TYR A 471 -6.06 -40.04 4.48
CA TYR A 471 -4.63 -39.79 4.67
C TYR A 471 -4.29 -39.56 6.15
N THR A 472 -3.07 -39.93 6.55
CA THR A 472 -2.62 -39.73 7.92
C THR A 472 -2.19 -38.28 8.19
N ILE A 473 -2.01 -37.93 9.47
CA ILE A 473 -1.53 -36.62 9.86
C ILE A 473 -0.10 -36.36 9.32
N GLU A 474 0.75 -37.39 9.25
CA GLU A 474 2.11 -37.31 8.71
C GLU A 474 2.12 -36.98 7.21
N GLN A 475 1.24 -37.63 6.44
CA GLN A 475 1.06 -37.33 5.02
C GLN A 475 0.58 -35.89 4.81
N ASN A 476 -0.31 -35.40 5.69
CA ASN A 476 -0.73 -34.01 5.66
C ASN A 476 0.44 -33.05 5.99
N VAL A 477 1.26 -33.35 7.01
CA VAL A 477 2.48 -32.57 7.35
C VAL A 477 3.38 -32.43 6.13
N GLU A 478 3.69 -33.54 5.45
CA GLU A 478 4.57 -33.55 4.28
C GLU A 478 3.98 -32.72 3.14
N THR A 479 2.72 -32.97 2.80
CA THR A 479 2.05 -32.32 1.66
C THR A 479 1.86 -30.83 1.91
N THR A 480 1.35 -30.44 3.09
CA THR A 480 1.15 -29.02 3.43
C THR A 480 2.49 -28.29 3.49
N THR A 481 3.54 -28.91 4.01
CA THR A 481 4.90 -28.34 3.99
C THR A 481 5.37 -28.04 2.56
N LYS A 482 5.16 -28.98 1.63
CA LYS A 482 5.53 -28.82 0.23
C LYS A 482 4.75 -27.70 -0.44
N ILE A 483 3.41 -27.66 -0.24
CA ILE A 483 2.54 -26.63 -0.78
C ILE A 483 2.96 -25.24 -0.28
N LEU A 484 3.13 -25.06 1.04
CA LEU A 484 3.45 -23.76 1.63
C LEU A 484 4.85 -23.28 1.22
N LYS A 485 5.86 -24.16 1.18
CA LYS A 485 7.20 -23.80 0.69
C LYS A 485 7.16 -23.33 -0.76
N THR A 486 6.44 -24.03 -1.62
CA THR A 486 6.26 -23.63 -3.03
C THR A 486 5.54 -22.28 -3.12
N LEU A 487 4.47 -22.08 -2.34
CA LEU A 487 3.73 -20.82 -2.32
C LEU A 487 4.62 -19.63 -1.95
N PHE A 488 5.40 -19.72 -0.86
CA PHE A 488 6.24 -18.61 -0.45
C PHE A 488 7.39 -18.34 -1.43
N VAL A 489 7.89 -19.37 -2.14
CA VAL A 489 8.82 -19.17 -3.27
C VAL A 489 8.16 -18.38 -4.40
N GLU A 490 6.93 -18.71 -4.78
CA GLU A 490 6.23 -18.00 -5.85
C GLU A 490 5.83 -16.57 -5.45
N LEU A 491 5.41 -16.36 -4.18
CA LEU A 491 5.17 -15.01 -3.65
C LEU A 491 6.44 -14.16 -3.68
N ALA A 492 7.60 -14.73 -3.32
CA ALA A 492 8.88 -14.03 -3.36
C ALA A 492 9.30 -13.67 -4.79
N LYS A 493 9.09 -14.56 -5.78
CA LYS A 493 9.36 -14.26 -7.22
C LYS A 493 8.55 -13.08 -7.73
N LYS A 494 7.36 -12.84 -7.17
CA LYS A 494 6.49 -11.71 -7.51
C LYS A 494 6.72 -10.47 -6.63
N ASN A 495 7.69 -10.50 -5.70
CA ASN A 495 7.98 -9.43 -4.75
C ASN A 495 6.74 -9.01 -3.94
N ILE A 496 5.96 -9.97 -3.47
CA ILE A 496 4.78 -9.69 -2.64
C ILE A 496 5.22 -9.15 -1.29
N ALA A 497 4.66 -8.02 -0.86
CA ALA A 497 4.84 -7.47 0.48
C ALA A 497 4.09 -8.37 1.48
N LEU A 498 4.82 -9.19 2.25
CA LEU A 498 4.22 -10.16 3.16
C LEU A 498 3.51 -9.50 4.34
N GLU A 499 3.94 -8.32 4.78
CA GLU A 499 3.28 -7.49 5.79
C GLU A 499 1.87 -7.02 5.37
N GLY A 500 1.57 -7.08 4.07
CA GLY A 500 0.27 -6.81 3.49
C GLY A 500 -0.40 -8.06 2.88
N CYS A 501 -0.04 -9.28 3.33
CA CYS A 501 -0.59 -10.54 2.82
C CYS A 501 -0.97 -11.46 3.99
N ILE A 502 -2.07 -12.17 3.87
CA ILE A 502 -2.57 -13.12 4.86
C ILE A 502 -2.62 -14.52 4.25
N LEU A 503 -2.11 -15.51 4.98
CA LEU A 503 -2.25 -16.91 4.65
C LEU A 503 -3.54 -17.44 5.27
N LYS A 504 -4.41 -18.06 4.47
CA LYS A 504 -5.51 -18.90 4.96
C LYS A 504 -5.21 -20.35 4.61
N CYS A 505 -5.17 -21.23 5.60
CA CYS A 505 -4.82 -22.63 5.39
C CYS A 505 -5.66 -23.57 6.25
N ASN A 506 -5.60 -24.86 5.91
CA ASN A 506 -6.14 -25.91 6.76
C ASN A 506 -5.28 -26.09 8.01
N MET A 507 -5.87 -26.59 9.09
CA MET A 507 -5.16 -27.21 10.19
C MET A 507 -4.58 -28.55 9.72
N VAL A 508 -3.45 -28.96 10.28
CA VAL A 508 -2.79 -30.21 9.91
C VAL A 508 -3.36 -31.34 10.76
N LEU A 509 -4.22 -32.18 10.16
CA LEU A 509 -4.92 -33.29 10.81
C LEU A 509 -5.08 -34.47 9.84
N ALA A 510 -5.41 -35.65 10.35
CA ALA A 510 -5.73 -36.80 9.52
C ALA A 510 -7.00 -36.54 8.69
N GLY A 511 -7.07 -37.09 7.48
CA GLY A 511 -8.23 -36.98 6.60
C GLY A 511 -9.50 -37.59 7.24
N LYS A 512 -10.65 -37.07 6.84
CA LYS A 512 -11.96 -37.42 7.43
C LYS A 512 -12.29 -38.91 7.34
N LYS A 513 -11.79 -39.61 6.30
CA LYS A 513 -12.02 -41.03 6.08
C LYS A 513 -11.02 -41.93 6.83
N GLN A 514 -9.99 -41.36 7.44
CA GLN A 514 -8.99 -42.13 8.18
C GLN A 514 -9.59 -42.73 9.44
N ALA A 515 -9.30 -44.00 9.67
CA ALA A 515 -9.87 -44.76 10.78
C ALA A 515 -9.48 -44.21 12.15
N VAL A 516 -8.24 -43.69 12.26
CA VAL A 516 -7.72 -43.04 13.47
C VAL A 516 -7.70 -41.54 13.23
N GLN A 517 -8.52 -40.82 13.96
CA GLN A 517 -8.60 -39.37 13.91
C GLN A 517 -7.59 -38.75 14.86
N SER A 518 -7.02 -37.59 14.46
CA SER A 518 -6.05 -36.86 15.26
C SER A 518 -6.68 -36.19 16.48
N THR A 519 -6.02 -36.25 17.62
CA THR A 519 -6.41 -35.47 18.80
C THR A 519 -6.10 -33.98 18.61
N PRO A 520 -6.76 -33.06 19.34
CA PRO A 520 -6.47 -31.65 19.27
C PRO A 520 -4.99 -31.31 19.54
N GLU A 521 -4.34 -32.01 20.47
CA GLU A 521 -2.91 -31.81 20.81
C GLU A 521 -1.99 -32.24 19.66
N GLU A 522 -2.32 -33.31 18.94
CA GLU A 522 -1.58 -33.74 17.74
C GLU A 522 -1.73 -32.71 16.63
N VAL A 523 -2.97 -32.22 16.41
CA VAL A 523 -3.24 -31.17 15.44
C VAL A 523 -2.50 -29.88 15.78
N GLY A 524 -2.51 -29.50 17.06
CA GLY A 524 -1.79 -28.31 17.55
C GLY A 524 -0.30 -28.39 17.22
N ARG A 525 0.38 -29.47 17.65
CA ARG A 525 1.80 -29.69 17.41
C ARG A 525 2.15 -29.76 15.91
N ALA A 526 1.42 -30.56 15.14
CA ALA A 526 1.69 -30.74 13.72
C ALA A 526 1.50 -29.43 12.93
N THR A 527 0.41 -28.68 13.21
CA THR A 527 0.16 -27.38 12.58
C THR A 527 1.25 -26.36 12.93
N ALA A 528 1.60 -26.26 14.21
CA ALA A 528 2.66 -25.35 14.65
C ALA A 528 4.02 -25.70 14.03
N GLN A 529 4.37 -26.98 13.93
CA GLN A 529 5.58 -27.46 13.28
C GLN A 529 5.65 -27.03 11.81
N VAL A 530 4.58 -27.27 11.03
CA VAL A 530 4.52 -26.94 9.62
C VAL A 530 4.61 -25.41 9.41
N LEU A 531 3.84 -24.65 10.18
CA LEU A 531 3.84 -23.19 10.05
C LEU A 531 5.20 -22.58 10.38
N ARG A 532 5.85 -23.00 11.47
CA ARG A 532 7.21 -22.53 11.84
C ARG A 532 8.26 -22.88 10.80
N ALA A 533 8.08 -24.00 10.08
CA ALA A 533 9.02 -24.44 9.06
C ALA A 533 8.84 -23.74 7.70
N CYS A 534 7.68 -23.14 7.45
CA CYS A 534 7.29 -22.68 6.12
C CYS A 534 6.93 -21.20 6.05
N VAL A 535 6.36 -20.61 7.11
CA VAL A 535 5.79 -19.25 7.07
C VAL A 535 6.83 -18.22 7.51
N PRO A 536 7.16 -17.23 6.67
CA PRO A 536 8.08 -16.15 7.04
C PRO A 536 7.54 -15.31 8.20
N ASP A 537 8.43 -14.87 9.10
CA ASP A 537 8.08 -14.12 10.32
C ASP A 537 7.37 -12.79 10.05
N ASN A 538 7.61 -12.20 8.88
CA ASN A 538 7.03 -10.90 8.47
C ASN A 538 5.70 -11.02 7.74
N LEU A 539 5.09 -12.21 7.64
CA LEU A 539 3.74 -12.34 7.12
C LEU A 539 2.75 -11.60 8.04
N ALA A 540 1.75 -10.89 7.46
CA ALA A 540 0.79 -10.14 8.26
C ALA A 540 -0.03 -11.02 9.21
N GLY A 541 -0.39 -12.22 8.78
CA GLY A 541 -1.17 -13.12 9.61
C GLY A 541 -1.46 -14.48 9.00
N VAL A 542 -1.90 -15.40 9.86
CA VAL A 542 -2.38 -16.73 9.47
C VAL A 542 -3.80 -16.91 9.98
N VAL A 543 -4.70 -17.31 9.10
CA VAL A 543 -6.09 -17.64 9.47
C VAL A 543 -6.41 -19.08 9.05
N PHE A 544 -7.13 -19.80 9.89
CA PHE A 544 -7.50 -21.18 9.60
C PHE A 544 -8.90 -21.29 9.00
N LEU A 545 -9.04 -22.16 8.02
CA LEU A 545 -10.35 -22.63 7.58
C LEU A 545 -10.82 -23.80 8.48
N SER A 546 -12.13 -24.03 8.58
CA SER A 546 -12.66 -25.17 9.33
C SER A 546 -12.71 -26.47 8.52
N GLY A 547 -12.69 -26.41 7.20
CA GLY A 547 -12.49 -27.52 6.27
C GLY A 547 -13.52 -28.65 6.32
N GLY A 548 -14.62 -28.51 7.09
CA GLY A 548 -15.60 -29.57 7.30
C GLY A 548 -15.42 -30.34 8.60
N GLN A 549 -14.55 -29.89 9.49
CA GLN A 549 -14.55 -30.29 10.89
C GLN A 549 -15.89 -29.93 11.55
N SER A 550 -16.30 -30.66 12.58
CA SER A 550 -17.45 -30.26 13.40
C SER A 550 -17.17 -28.89 14.07
N VAL A 551 -18.24 -28.23 14.50
CA VAL A 551 -18.13 -26.92 15.17
C VAL A 551 -17.28 -27.01 16.45
N THR A 552 -17.33 -28.11 17.18
CA THR A 552 -16.56 -28.36 18.39
C THR A 552 -15.10 -28.65 18.05
N GLN A 553 -14.87 -29.58 17.14
CA GLN A 553 -13.52 -29.96 16.70
C GLN A 553 -12.71 -28.75 16.17
N ALA A 554 -13.34 -27.88 15.35
CA ALA A 554 -12.67 -26.69 14.83
C ALA A 554 -12.25 -25.73 15.95
N THR A 555 -13.02 -25.61 17.02
CA THR A 555 -12.70 -24.76 18.18
C THR A 555 -11.59 -25.39 19.05
N GLU A 556 -11.68 -26.68 19.35
CA GLU A 556 -10.68 -27.41 20.15
C GLU A 556 -9.32 -27.44 19.47
N ASN A 557 -9.29 -27.71 18.17
CA ASN A 557 -8.06 -27.66 17.37
C ASN A 557 -7.46 -26.25 17.32
N LEU A 558 -8.30 -25.21 17.18
CA LEU A 558 -7.84 -23.81 17.23
C LEU A 558 -7.20 -23.49 18.58
N GLN A 559 -7.81 -23.93 19.69
CA GLN A 559 -7.27 -23.76 21.03
C GLN A 559 -5.93 -24.47 21.19
N ALA A 560 -5.84 -25.72 20.70
CA ALA A 560 -4.59 -26.50 20.78
C ALA A 560 -3.45 -25.83 19.99
N ILE A 561 -3.74 -25.28 18.78
CA ILE A 561 -2.77 -24.52 18.00
C ILE A 561 -2.35 -23.23 18.76
N THR A 562 -3.32 -22.53 19.37
CA THR A 562 -3.04 -21.31 20.15
C THR A 562 -2.08 -21.60 21.32
N ASN A 563 -2.23 -22.73 21.99
CA ASN A 563 -1.39 -23.15 23.10
C ASN A 563 0.06 -23.46 22.69
N GLU A 564 0.31 -23.84 21.43
CA GLU A 564 1.65 -24.02 20.87
C GLU A 564 2.41 -22.69 20.66
N GLY A 565 1.73 -21.55 20.74
CA GLY A 565 2.35 -20.22 20.58
C GLY A 565 3.45 -19.91 21.62
N PRO A 566 4.14 -18.79 21.51
CA PRO A 566 3.82 -17.68 20.61
C PRO A 566 4.24 -17.91 19.16
N PHE A 567 3.56 -17.20 18.26
CA PHE A 567 3.87 -17.13 16.84
C PHE A 567 4.15 -15.68 16.41
N PRO A 568 5.01 -15.43 15.40
CA PRO A 568 5.27 -14.08 14.90
C PRO A 568 4.03 -13.41 14.30
N TRP A 569 3.21 -14.18 13.63
CA TRP A 569 1.95 -13.82 12.98
C TRP A 569 0.79 -14.35 13.82
N GLY A 570 -0.02 -13.53 14.45
CA GLY A 570 -1.12 -13.95 15.34
C GLY A 570 -2.14 -14.87 14.64
N PRO A 571 -2.11 -16.19 14.84
CA PRO A 571 -3.04 -17.09 14.18
C PRO A 571 -4.46 -16.88 14.70
N THR A 572 -5.44 -16.89 13.78
CA THR A 572 -6.85 -16.79 14.13
C THR A 572 -7.72 -17.62 13.17
N PHE A 573 -9.03 -17.52 13.28
CA PHE A 573 -9.95 -18.26 12.43
C PHE A 573 -10.49 -17.40 11.26
N SER A 574 -10.77 -18.08 10.12
CA SER A 574 -11.60 -17.58 9.03
C SER A 574 -12.60 -18.65 8.64
N TYR A 575 -13.66 -18.78 9.43
CA TYR A 575 -14.58 -19.89 9.33
C TYR A 575 -15.88 -19.49 8.60
N ALA A 576 -16.43 -20.48 7.87
CA ALA A 576 -17.79 -20.48 7.36
C ALA A 576 -18.67 -21.42 8.22
N ARG A 577 -18.66 -22.73 7.91
CA ARG A 577 -19.54 -23.73 8.54
C ARG A 577 -19.45 -23.76 10.06
N ALA A 578 -18.26 -23.74 10.63
CA ALA A 578 -18.07 -23.80 12.08
C ALA A 578 -18.69 -22.62 12.85
N LEU A 579 -19.00 -21.51 12.17
CA LEU A 579 -19.76 -20.39 12.73
C LEU A 579 -21.24 -20.42 12.34
N GLN A 580 -21.53 -20.75 11.07
CA GLN A 580 -22.83 -20.51 10.45
C GLN A 580 -23.83 -21.68 10.64
N ASP A 581 -23.35 -22.94 10.73
CA ASP A 581 -24.24 -24.09 10.70
C ASP A 581 -25.26 -24.13 11.86
N PRO A 582 -24.90 -23.78 13.12
CA PRO A 582 -25.91 -23.70 14.18
C PRO A 582 -26.96 -22.61 13.93
N ALA A 583 -26.57 -21.49 13.33
CA ALA A 583 -27.50 -20.43 12.97
C ALA A 583 -28.45 -20.87 11.84
N LEU A 584 -27.94 -21.57 10.82
CA LEU A 584 -28.73 -22.07 9.72
C LEU A 584 -29.77 -23.09 10.22
N GLN A 585 -29.35 -24.01 11.12
CA GLN A 585 -30.24 -24.99 11.76
C GLN A 585 -31.35 -24.32 12.57
N ALA A 586 -31.07 -23.22 13.25
CA ALA A 586 -32.07 -22.48 13.99
C ALA A 586 -33.00 -21.68 13.07
N TRP A 587 -32.44 -21.04 12.01
CA TRP A 587 -33.19 -20.16 11.10
C TRP A 587 -34.18 -20.92 10.22
N GLN A 588 -33.75 -22.02 9.57
CA GLN A 588 -34.57 -22.86 8.67
C GLN A 588 -35.30 -22.07 7.56
N GLY A 589 -34.74 -20.97 7.07
CA GLY A 589 -35.37 -20.12 6.08
C GLY A 589 -36.48 -19.21 6.60
N ASN A 590 -36.76 -19.21 7.90
CA ASN A 590 -37.87 -18.47 8.51
C ASN A 590 -37.33 -17.29 9.36
N ASN A 591 -37.64 -16.07 8.95
CA ASN A 591 -37.17 -14.85 9.63
C ASN A 591 -37.78 -14.68 11.05
N ASN A 592 -38.85 -15.39 11.41
CA ASN A 592 -39.32 -15.44 12.80
C ASN A 592 -38.31 -16.09 13.75
N ASN A 593 -37.40 -16.89 13.22
CA ASN A 593 -36.35 -17.57 13.97
C ASN A 593 -35.02 -16.76 13.98
N ALA A 594 -35.00 -15.53 13.43
CA ALA A 594 -33.80 -14.76 13.23
C ALA A 594 -32.99 -14.50 14.53
N ASP A 595 -33.69 -14.25 15.63
CA ASP A 595 -33.03 -13.98 16.92
C ASP A 595 -32.35 -15.24 17.48
N ALA A 596 -33.02 -16.39 17.42
CA ALA A 596 -32.44 -17.67 17.82
C ALA A 596 -31.21 -18.03 16.93
N ALA A 597 -31.28 -17.74 15.63
CA ALA A 597 -30.17 -17.95 14.71
C ALA A 597 -28.96 -17.02 15.05
N ARG A 598 -29.22 -15.76 15.35
CA ARG A 598 -28.17 -14.80 15.78
C ARG A 598 -27.53 -15.21 17.12
N GLU A 599 -28.31 -15.72 18.06
CA GLU A 599 -27.78 -16.25 19.34
C GLU A 599 -26.87 -17.46 19.09
N GLY A 600 -27.28 -18.41 18.25
CA GLY A 600 -26.47 -19.57 17.89
C GLY A 600 -25.15 -19.14 17.20
N PHE A 601 -25.22 -18.19 16.28
CA PHE A 601 -24.04 -17.63 15.62
C PHE A 601 -23.11 -16.92 16.61
N LYS A 602 -23.66 -16.05 17.47
CA LYS A 602 -22.90 -15.30 18.47
C LYS A 602 -22.20 -16.22 19.47
N ALA A 603 -22.86 -17.31 19.89
CA ALA A 603 -22.26 -18.32 20.76
C ALA A 603 -21.02 -18.95 20.12
N ARG A 604 -21.05 -19.22 18.81
CA ARG A 604 -19.87 -19.74 18.08
C ARG A 604 -18.76 -18.72 17.96
N LEU A 605 -19.09 -17.44 17.73
CA LEU A 605 -18.11 -16.36 17.70
C LEU A 605 -17.37 -16.26 19.05
N ILE A 606 -18.12 -16.25 20.16
CA ILE A 606 -17.56 -16.19 21.53
C ILE A 606 -16.62 -17.37 21.75
N ALA A 607 -17.06 -18.61 21.50
CA ALA A 607 -16.26 -19.81 21.72
C ALA A 607 -14.94 -19.81 20.93
N ASN A 608 -14.97 -19.37 19.65
CA ASN A 608 -13.76 -19.32 18.84
C ASN A 608 -12.84 -18.15 19.23
N CYS A 609 -13.37 -17.02 19.67
CA CYS A 609 -12.56 -15.93 20.22
C CYS A 609 -11.91 -16.29 21.57
N GLU A 610 -12.58 -17.09 22.40
CA GLU A 610 -12.02 -17.64 23.63
C GLU A 610 -10.88 -18.62 23.32
N ALA A 611 -11.02 -19.48 22.31
CA ALA A 611 -9.99 -20.39 21.83
C ALA A 611 -8.70 -19.69 21.31
N LEU A 612 -8.72 -18.40 21.08
CA LEU A 612 -7.53 -17.60 20.75
C LEU A 612 -6.74 -17.15 22.00
N ARG A 613 -7.23 -17.44 23.19
CA ARG A 613 -6.52 -17.12 24.43
C ARG A 613 -5.65 -18.33 24.82
N LYS A 614 -4.40 -18.04 25.15
CA LYS A 614 -3.50 -19.09 25.66
C LYS A 614 -3.94 -19.49 27.07
N HIS A 615 -4.12 -20.78 27.28
CA HIS A 615 -4.45 -21.39 28.57
C HIS A 615 -3.25 -22.11 29.18
#